data_45a925bd8a149d3284951da84bc6b58f
#
_entry.id   45a925bd8a149d3284951da84bc6b58f
#
_cell.length_a   1.000
_cell.length_b   1.000
_cell.length_c   1.000
_cell.angle_alpha   90.00
_cell.angle_beta   90.00
_cell.angle_gamma   90.00
#
_symmetry.space_group_name_H-M   'P 1'
#
loop_
_entity.id
_entity.type
_entity.pdbx_description
1 polymer ?
#
loop_
_entity_poly.entity_id
_entity_poly.type
_entity_poly.pdbx_seq_one_letter_code
_entity_poly.pdbx_strand_id
1 'polypeptide(L)'
;MRLVVLTAVAAALAICADAPKADLTLQDGAGKKVRLRDLRGKPLVLNFWATWCGPCKAEMPMLVELEKQYGARGVQFIGASMDEAKTRAQIPTFLAEHHVAFPVWYGASADDLDRLHLGGAVPATAFLDAEGHIVARILGQARPEELKERLDWLTGDRSGPAPDPLVKHLQ
;
A
#
# COMPACT_ATOMS: atom_id res chain seq x y z
N MET A 1 -50.38 -25.24 -17.89
CA MET A 1 -50.06 -24.02 -17.13
C MET A 1 -48.63 -24.21 -16.58
N ARG A 2 -47.63 -23.76 -17.37
CA ARG A 2 -46.20 -23.89 -17.02
C ARG A 2 -45.74 -22.53 -16.47
N LEU A 3 -45.46 -22.47 -15.20
CA LEU A 3 -44.92 -21.27 -14.54
C LEU A 3 -43.42 -21.18 -14.78
N VAL A 4 -43.03 -20.15 -15.48
CA VAL A 4 -41.64 -19.77 -15.73
C VAL A 4 -41.14 -19.11 -14.46
N VAL A 5 -40.11 -19.73 -13.80
CA VAL A 5 -39.30 -19.06 -12.78
C VAL A 5 -38.03 -18.63 -13.49
N LEU A 6 -38.00 -17.39 -13.94
CA LEU A 6 -36.76 -16.75 -14.42
C LEU A 6 -36.35 -15.66 -13.42
N THR A 7 -35.04 -15.64 -13.15
CA THR A 7 -34.22 -14.49 -12.81
C THR A 7 -34.23 -13.95 -11.39
N ALA A 8 -33.16 -14.27 -10.68
CA ALA A 8 -32.54 -13.41 -9.66
C ALA A 8 -31.09 -13.79 -9.43
N VAL A 9 -30.21 -13.69 -10.45
CA VAL A 9 -28.74 -13.93 -10.30
C VAL A 9 -27.95 -12.86 -11.07
N ALA A 10 -28.38 -11.63 -11.10
CA ALA A 10 -27.64 -10.60 -11.85
C ALA A 10 -27.35 -9.29 -11.06
N ALA A 11 -27.49 -9.29 -9.74
CA ALA A 11 -27.37 -8.02 -8.98
C ALA A 11 -26.15 -7.90 -8.06
N ALA A 12 -25.25 -8.89 -8.00
CA ALA A 12 -24.11 -8.87 -7.04
C ALA A 12 -22.79 -8.36 -7.60
N LEU A 13 -22.68 -8.03 -8.89
CA LEU A 13 -21.43 -7.64 -9.55
C LEU A 13 -21.21 -6.12 -9.74
N ALA A 14 -22.13 -5.28 -9.30
CA ALA A 14 -22.12 -3.84 -9.65
C ALA A 14 -21.65 -2.89 -8.54
N ILE A 15 -21.25 -3.37 -7.36
CA ILE A 15 -21.00 -2.47 -6.20
C ILE A 15 -19.50 -2.10 -6.02
N CYS A 16 -18.59 -2.74 -6.71
CA CYS A 16 -17.14 -2.40 -6.60
C CYS A 16 -16.64 -1.37 -7.61
N ALA A 17 -17.43 -0.90 -8.54
CA ALA A 17 -16.98 -0.03 -9.63
C ALA A 17 -16.85 1.46 -9.26
N ASP A 18 -17.30 1.90 -8.10
CA ASP A 18 -17.45 3.32 -7.77
C ASP A 18 -16.64 3.79 -6.54
N ALA A 19 -15.78 2.94 -5.96
CA ALA A 19 -14.88 3.37 -4.90
C ALA A 19 -13.82 4.33 -5.46
N PRO A 20 -13.53 5.46 -4.78
CA PRO A 20 -12.53 6.40 -5.27
C PRO A 20 -11.16 5.72 -5.35
N LYS A 21 -10.50 5.89 -6.49
CA LYS A 21 -9.13 5.41 -6.69
C LYS A 21 -8.17 6.29 -5.92
N ALA A 22 -7.18 5.67 -5.30
CA ALA A 22 -6.13 6.42 -4.61
C ALA A 22 -5.38 7.33 -5.60
N ASP A 23 -5.14 8.55 -5.19
CA ASP A 23 -4.31 9.52 -5.92
C ASP A 23 -3.25 10.11 -5.00
N LEU A 24 -2.00 10.03 -5.45
CA LEU A 24 -0.83 10.56 -4.78
C LEU A 24 0.18 11.01 -5.83
N THR A 25 0.74 12.19 -5.64
CA THR A 25 1.78 12.73 -6.51
C THR A 25 2.94 13.21 -5.66
N LEU A 26 4.10 12.59 -5.82
CA LEU A 26 5.32 12.88 -5.08
C LEU A 26 6.50 13.07 -6.05
N GLN A 27 7.74 13.02 -5.55
CA GLN A 27 8.97 13.05 -6.34
C GLN A 27 9.79 11.79 -6.12
N ASP A 28 10.49 11.31 -7.12
CA ASP A 28 11.52 10.28 -6.95
C ASP A 28 12.84 10.89 -6.42
N GLY A 29 13.86 10.04 -6.20
CA GLY A 29 15.17 10.47 -5.72
C GLY A 29 15.92 11.43 -6.66
N ALA A 30 15.53 11.53 -7.92
CA ALA A 30 16.06 12.47 -8.90
C ALA A 30 15.23 13.78 -8.98
N GLY A 31 14.16 13.90 -8.17
CA GLY A 31 13.26 15.06 -8.17
C GLY A 31 12.20 15.04 -9.27
N LYS A 32 12.11 13.94 -10.04
CA LYS A 32 11.08 13.79 -11.06
C LYS A 32 9.72 13.51 -10.41
N LYS A 33 8.67 14.19 -10.92
CA LYS A 33 7.31 13.95 -10.49
C LYS A 33 6.85 12.53 -10.83
N VAL A 34 6.35 11.82 -9.84
CA VAL A 34 5.81 10.45 -9.92
C VAL A 34 4.38 10.43 -9.39
N ARG A 35 3.53 9.59 -9.96
CA ARG A 35 2.11 9.55 -9.65
C ARG A 35 1.63 8.13 -9.44
N LEU A 36 0.82 7.93 -8.42
CA LEU A 36 0.26 6.62 -8.08
C LEU A 36 -0.55 6.00 -9.23
N ARG A 37 -1.29 6.83 -9.97
CA ARG A 37 -2.07 6.40 -11.12
C ARG A 37 -1.25 5.76 -12.26
N ASP A 38 0.04 6.11 -12.35
CA ASP A 38 0.93 5.61 -13.41
C ASP A 38 1.40 4.17 -13.11
N LEU A 39 1.11 3.65 -11.90
CA LEU A 39 1.42 2.30 -11.44
C LEU A 39 0.24 1.32 -11.57
N ARG A 40 -0.91 1.75 -12.07
CA ARG A 40 -2.08 0.88 -12.27
C ARG A 40 -1.76 -0.28 -13.22
N GLY A 41 -2.52 -1.35 -13.09
CA GLY A 41 -2.32 -2.60 -13.84
C GLY A 41 -1.67 -3.72 -13.01
N LYS A 42 -1.17 -3.39 -11.82
CA LYS A 42 -0.60 -4.35 -10.87
C LYS A 42 -0.98 -3.98 -9.44
N PRO A 43 -1.15 -4.96 -8.54
CA PRO A 43 -1.30 -4.68 -7.12
C PRO A 43 -0.11 -3.92 -6.56
N LEU A 44 -0.35 -3.09 -5.54
CA LEU A 44 0.67 -2.21 -4.97
C LEU A 44 0.58 -2.19 -3.44
N VAL A 45 1.75 -2.25 -2.80
CA VAL A 45 1.97 -1.89 -1.39
C VAL A 45 2.57 -0.49 -1.34
N LEU A 46 1.86 0.43 -0.68
CA LEU A 46 2.32 1.80 -0.44
C LEU A 46 2.57 1.97 1.06
N ASN A 47 3.84 2.03 1.45
CA ASN A 47 4.25 2.21 2.84
C ASN A 47 4.74 3.63 3.09
N PHE A 48 4.12 4.32 4.04
CA PHE A 48 4.55 5.64 4.52
C PHE A 48 5.50 5.47 5.70
N TRP A 49 6.64 6.13 5.64
CA TRP A 49 7.73 5.99 6.61
C TRP A 49 8.60 7.24 6.71
N ALA A 50 9.55 7.26 7.65
CA ALA A 50 10.58 8.31 7.73
C ALA A 50 11.86 7.76 8.37
N THR A 51 13.00 8.42 8.10
CA THR A 51 14.31 8.01 8.65
C THR A 51 14.40 8.14 10.17
N TRP A 52 13.65 9.05 10.76
CA TRP A 52 13.56 9.29 12.21
C TRP A 52 12.55 8.39 12.94
N CYS A 53 11.75 7.62 12.20
CA CYS A 53 10.69 6.78 12.77
C CYS A 53 11.25 5.42 13.22
N GLY A 54 11.30 5.19 14.53
CA GLY A 54 11.80 3.94 15.12
C GLY A 54 11.04 2.69 14.66
N PRO A 55 9.70 2.63 14.78
CA PRO A 55 8.91 1.50 14.29
C PRO A 55 9.07 1.25 12.78
N CYS A 56 9.26 2.31 11.96
CA CYS A 56 9.51 2.16 10.52
C CYS A 56 10.83 1.43 10.26
N LYS A 57 11.88 1.76 11.03
CA LYS A 57 13.17 1.05 10.95
C LYS A 57 13.02 -0.43 11.27
N ALA A 58 12.21 -0.74 12.28
CA ALA A 58 11.99 -2.12 12.72
C ALA A 58 11.23 -2.97 11.68
N GLU A 59 10.28 -2.38 10.92
CA GLU A 59 9.53 -3.11 9.91
C GLU A 59 10.22 -3.19 8.53
N MET A 60 11.19 -2.31 8.24
CA MET A 60 11.80 -2.22 6.91
C MET A 60 12.43 -3.52 6.41
N PRO A 61 13.18 -4.30 7.22
CA PRO A 61 13.72 -5.59 6.77
C PRO A 61 12.65 -6.58 6.31
N MET A 62 11.49 -6.58 6.97
CA MET A 62 10.35 -7.41 6.58
C MET A 62 9.76 -6.96 5.24
N LEU A 63 9.60 -5.66 5.01
CA LEU A 63 9.12 -5.13 3.74
C LEU A 63 10.06 -5.47 2.58
N VAL A 64 11.38 -5.39 2.81
CA VAL A 64 12.40 -5.79 1.82
C VAL A 64 12.28 -7.27 1.47
N GLU A 65 12.06 -8.15 2.45
CA GLU A 65 11.92 -9.58 2.19
C GLU A 65 10.60 -9.91 1.46
N LEU A 66 9.51 -9.25 1.83
CA LEU A 66 8.21 -9.41 1.16
C LEU A 66 8.25 -8.86 -0.26
N GLU A 67 8.97 -7.76 -0.51
CA GLU A 67 9.17 -7.25 -1.87
C GLU A 67 9.84 -8.27 -2.78
N LYS A 68 10.91 -8.94 -2.33
CA LYS A 68 11.57 -10.00 -3.09
C LYS A 68 10.61 -11.14 -3.42
N GLN A 69 9.82 -11.55 -2.43
CA GLN A 69 8.89 -12.67 -2.56
C GLN A 69 7.69 -12.34 -3.46
N TYR A 70 7.04 -11.20 -3.24
CA TYR A 70 5.79 -10.84 -3.91
C TYR A 70 6.01 -9.97 -5.16
N GLY A 71 7.14 -9.29 -5.27
CA GLY A 71 7.57 -8.61 -6.49
C GLY A 71 7.69 -9.57 -7.66
N ALA A 72 8.24 -10.77 -7.43
CA ALA A 72 8.26 -11.86 -8.41
C ALA A 72 6.85 -12.35 -8.81
N ARG A 73 5.83 -12.13 -7.96
CA ARG A 73 4.41 -12.42 -8.22
C ARG A 73 3.65 -11.22 -8.83
N GLY A 74 4.36 -10.14 -9.16
CA GLY A 74 3.81 -8.97 -9.84
C GLY A 74 3.29 -7.87 -8.91
N VAL A 75 3.52 -7.93 -7.60
CA VAL A 75 3.18 -6.84 -6.67
C VAL A 75 4.25 -5.76 -6.73
N GLN A 76 3.83 -4.51 -6.82
CA GLN A 76 4.72 -3.37 -6.71
C GLN A 76 4.85 -2.93 -5.25
N PHE A 77 6.02 -2.42 -4.86
CA PHE A 77 6.25 -1.82 -3.55
C PHE A 77 6.76 -0.41 -3.73
N ILE A 78 6.20 0.53 -2.99
CA ILE A 78 6.62 1.94 -2.97
C ILE A 78 6.75 2.38 -1.51
N GLY A 79 7.91 2.93 -1.16
CA GLY A 79 8.09 3.66 0.08
C GLY A 79 7.81 5.14 -0.14
N ALA A 80 6.86 5.73 0.59
CA ALA A 80 6.58 7.15 0.58
C ALA A 80 7.22 7.80 1.82
N SER A 81 8.35 8.49 1.63
CA SER A 81 9.07 9.13 2.73
C SER A 81 8.43 10.45 3.14
N MET A 82 8.18 10.58 4.44
CA MET A 82 7.73 11.80 5.11
C MET A 82 8.90 12.64 5.65
N ASP A 83 10.13 12.35 5.22
CA ASP A 83 11.28 13.17 5.58
C ASP A 83 11.21 14.56 4.98
N GLU A 84 11.29 15.56 5.84
CA GLU A 84 11.33 16.96 5.46
C GLU A 84 12.74 17.38 5.00
N ALA A 85 12.91 18.63 4.60
CA ALA A 85 14.18 19.18 4.11
C ALA A 85 15.38 18.88 5.03
N LYS A 86 15.17 18.87 6.36
CA LYS A 86 16.25 18.66 7.36
C LYS A 86 16.71 17.21 7.43
N THR A 87 15.84 16.24 7.16
CA THR A 87 16.12 14.80 7.31
C THR A 87 16.26 14.10 5.97
N ARG A 88 15.79 14.69 4.88
CA ARG A 88 15.82 14.11 3.53
C ARG A 88 17.19 13.62 3.09
N ALA A 89 18.26 14.32 3.48
CA ALA A 89 19.63 13.92 3.17
C ALA A 89 20.04 12.58 3.80
N GLN A 90 19.30 12.09 4.81
CA GLN A 90 19.57 10.80 5.46
C GLN A 90 18.96 9.62 4.69
N ILE A 91 18.01 9.86 3.77
CA ILE A 91 17.29 8.81 3.06
C ILE A 91 18.26 7.86 2.31
N PRO A 92 19.23 8.31 1.49
CA PRO A 92 20.11 7.38 0.78
C PRO A 92 20.90 6.45 1.70
N THR A 93 21.41 6.98 2.82
CA THR A 93 22.11 6.18 3.82
C THR A 93 21.19 5.14 4.45
N PHE A 94 19.99 5.55 4.85
CA PHE A 94 18.98 4.66 5.39
C PHE A 94 18.64 3.52 4.43
N LEU A 95 18.39 3.83 3.14
CA LEU A 95 18.06 2.81 2.14
C LEU A 95 19.21 1.80 1.96
N ALA A 96 20.45 2.25 1.97
CA ALA A 96 21.62 1.39 1.88
C ALA A 96 21.76 0.49 3.12
N GLU A 97 21.64 1.04 4.33
CA GLU A 97 21.72 0.30 5.59
C GLU A 97 20.66 -0.78 5.74
N HIS A 98 19.45 -0.50 5.25
CA HIS A 98 18.31 -1.44 5.31
C HIS A 98 18.12 -2.27 4.04
N HIS A 99 19.04 -2.17 3.06
CA HIS A 99 19.00 -2.91 1.80
C HIS A 99 17.70 -2.72 1.00
N VAL A 100 17.09 -1.52 1.07
CA VAL A 100 15.86 -1.20 0.36
C VAL A 100 16.14 -1.05 -1.13
N ALA A 101 15.58 -1.96 -1.95
CA ALA A 101 15.74 -1.97 -3.40
C ALA A 101 14.48 -1.47 -4.15
N PHE A 102 13.31 -1.46 -3.50
CA PHE A 102 12.09 -0.95 -4.12
C PHE A 102 12.12 0.59 -4.21
N PRO A 103 11.37 1.18 -5.16
CA PRO A 103 11.32 2.63 -5.34
C PRO A 103 10.85 3.37 -4.11
N VAL A 104 11.53 4.49 -3.82
CA VAL A 104 11.16 5.41 -2.74
C VAL A 104 10.82 6.77 -3.31
N TRP A 105 9.66 7.28 -2.93
CA TRP A 105 9.15 8.59 -3.29
C TRP A 105 9.30 9.54 -2.10
N TYR A 106 9.59 10.80 -2.39
CA TYR A 106 9.96 11.82 -1.42
C TYR A 106 8.88 12.89 -1.32
N GLY A 107 8.71 13.43 -0.13
CA GLY A 107 7.85 14.59 0.11
C GLY A 107 6.40 14.25 0.43
N ALA A 108 6.16 13.04 0.95
CA ALA A 108 4.87 12.70 1.53
C ALA A 108 4.60 13.54 2.79
N SER A 109 3.34 13.82 3.05
CA SER A 109 2.87 14.70 4.12
C SER A 109 1.76 14.06 4.96
N ALA A 110 1.41 14.69 6.07
CA ALA A 110 0.26 14.30 6.89
C ALA A 110 -1.05 14.42 6.09
N ASP A 111 -1.19 15.42 5.24
CA ASP A 111 -2.36 15.57 4.36
C ASP A 111 -2.51 14.40 3.38
N ASP A 112 -1.39 13.81 2.93
CA ASP A 112 -1.42 12.62 2.09
C ASP A 112 -1.93 11.40 2.85
N LEU A 113 -1.50 11.22 4.12
CA LEU A 113 -2.02 10.17 5.00
C LEU A 113 -3.53 10.34 5.21
N ASP A 114 -3.98 11.55 5.52
CA ASP A 114 -5.39 11.84 5.77
C ASP A 114 -6.26 11.59 4.54
N ARG A 115 -5.81 12.03 3.36
CA ARG A 115 -6.53 11.79 2.08
C ARG A 115 -6.66 10.30 1.75
N LEU A 116 -5.69 9.49 2.15
CA LEU A 116 -5.71 8.04 1.94
C LEU A 116 -6.33 7.28 3.14
N HIS A 117 -6.81 8.00 4.14
CA HIS A 117 -7.36 7.44 5.38
C HIS A 117 -6.37 6.51 6.11
N LEU A 118 -5.10 6.94 6.18
CA LEU A 118 -4.01 6.21 6.81
C LEU A 118 -3.66 6.73 8.22
N GLY A 119 -4.52 7.57 8.79
CA GLY A 119 -4.26 8.19 10.09
C GLY A 119 -3.23 9.32 9.98
N GLY A 120 -2.73 9.81 11.13
CA GLY A 120 -1.83 10.95 11.19
C GLY A 120 -0.38 10.64 11.52
N ALA A 121 0.03 9.35 11.50
CA ALA A 121 1.37 8.94 11.95
C ALA A 121 1.96 7.83 11.06
N VAL A 122 3.29 7.71 11.11
CA VAL A 122 4.04 6.63 10.47
C VAL A 122 4.56 5.62 11.49
N PRO A 123 4.68 4.33 11.10
CA PRO A 123 4.42 3.79 9.76
C PRO A 123 2.93 3.64 9.47
N ALA A 124 2.58 3.68 8.18
CA ALA A 124 1.25 3.34 7.73
C ALA A 124 1.33 2.69 6.34
N THR A 125 0.56 1.62 6.11
CA THR A 125 0.64 0.85 4.87
C THR A 125 -0.74 0.74 4.22
N ALA A 126 -0.84 1.09 2.95
CA ALA A 126 -2.00 0.85 2.11
C ALA A 126 -1.71 -0.27 1.10
N PHE A 127 -2.73 -1.10 0.87
CA PHE A 127 -2.74 -2.14 -0.15
C PHE A 127 -3.71 -1.74 -1.24
N LEU A 128 -3.23 -1.69 -2.48
CA LEU A 128 -4.03 -1.30 -3.62
C LEU A 128 -4.18 -2.46 -4.60
N ASP A 129 -5.37 -2.57 -5.18
CA ASP A 129 -5.58 -3.48 -6.31
C ASP A 129 -4.98 -2.92 -7.61
N ALA A 130 -5.07 -3.70 -8.68
CA ALA A 130 -4.54 -3.31 -9.99
C ALA A 130 -5.25 -2.08 -10.59
N GLU A 131 -6.49 -1.81 -10.18
CA GLU A 131 -7.29 -0.67 -10.60
C GLU A 131 -6.94 0.61 -9.84
N GLY A 132 -6.24 0.48 -8.70
CA GLY A 132 -5.80 1.57 -7.83
C GLY A 132 -6.75 1.88 -6.69
N HIS A 133 -7.67 0.96 -6.34
CA HIS A 133 -8.50 1.10 -5.15
C HIS A 133 -7.76 0.59 -3.92
N ILE A 134 -7.86 1.30 -2.82
CA ILE A 134 -7.31 0.81 -1.54
C ILE A 134 -8.24 -0.26 -0.99
N VAL A 135 -7.75 -1.49 -0.94
CA VAL A 135 -8.49 -2.66 -0.45
C VAL A 135 -8.24 -2.96 1.03
N ALA A 136 -7.08 -2.56 1.54
CA ALA A 136 -6.76 -2.71 2.96
C ALA A 136 -5.75 -1.65 3.44
N ARG A 137 -5.72 -1.42 4.76
CA ARG A 137 -4.82 -0.48 5.45
C ARG A 137 -4.30 -1.09 6.74
N ILE A 138 -3.05 -0.78 7.07
CA ILE A 138 -2.47 -1.03 8.40
C ILE A 138 -1.93 0.31 8.91
N LEU A 139 -2.42 0.75 10.07
CA LEU A 139 -1.99 1.96 10.76
C LEU A 139 -1.11 1.55 11.94
N GLY A 140 0.10 2.08 12.00
CA GLY A 140 1.14 1.65 12.92
C GLY A 140 2.01 0.54 12.32
N GLN A 141 2.95 0.03 13.13
CA GLN A 141 3.90 -1.00 12.71
C GLN A 141 3.17 -2.29 12.32
N ALA A 142 3.31 -2.69 11.06
CA ALA A 142 2.71 -3.91 10.53
C ALA A 142 3.41 -5.16 11.07
N ARG A 143 2.64 -6.26 11.17
CA ARG A 143 3.16 -7.59 11.51
C ARG A 143 3.30 -8.45 10.25
N PRO A 144 4.25 -9.40 10.22
CA PRO A 144 4.48 -10.24 9.05
C PRO A 144 3.23 -10.96 8.53
N GLU A 145 2.44 -11.53 9.44
CA GLU A 145 1.22 -12.26 9.11
C GLU A 145 0.15 -11.37 8.47
N GLU A 146 0.02 -10.12 8.94
CA GLU A 146 -0.96 -9.16 8.42
C GLU A 146 -0.63 -8.73 7.00
N LEU A 147 0.66 -8.49 6.71
CA LEU A 147 1.13 -8.17 5.37
C LEU A 147 0.96 -9.36 4.43
N LYS A 148 1.35 -10.57 4.87
CA LYS A 148 1.25 -11.79 4.05
C LYS A 148 -0.18 -12.14 3.70
N GLU A 149 -1.11 -12.06 4.65
CA GLU A 149 -2.53 -12.32 4.42
C GLU A 149 -3.09 -11.43 3.29
N ARG A 150 -2.77 -10.14 3.31
CA ARG A 150 -3.23 -9.18 2.30
C ARG A 150 -2.56 -9.37 0.95
N LEU A 151 -1.27 -9.67 0.96
CA LEU A 151 -0.50 -9.95 -0.25
C LEU A 151 -0.93 -11.25 -0.90
N ASP A 152 -1.19 -12.30 -0.13
CA ASP A 152 -1.71 -13.57 -0.65
C ASP A 152 -3.09 -13.40 -1.24
N TRP A 153 -3.97 -12.64 -0.58
CA TRP A 153 -5.29 -12.33 -1.13
C TRP A 153 -5.21 -11.51 -2.41
N LEU A 154 -4.33 -10.49 -2.47
CA LEU A 154 -4.16 -9.65 -3.66
C LEU A 154 -3.59 -10.40 -4.87
N THR A 155 -2.75 -11.40 -4.64
CA THR A 155 -2.09 -12.18 -5.70
C THR A 155 -2.77 -13.50 -6.01
N GLY A 156 -3.79 -13.89 -5.21
CA GLY A 156 -4.62 -15.07 -5.41
C GLY A 156 -5.80 -14.83 -6.34
N ASP A 157 -6.69 -15.81 -6.40
CA ASP A 157 -7.93 -15.76 -7.19
C ASP A 157 -9.05 -14.93 -6.52
N ARG A 158 -8.80 -14.45 -5.30
CA ARG A 158 -9.73 -13.70 -4.46
C ARG A 158 -11.06 -14.43 -4.18
N SER A 159 -11.08 -15.76 -4.29
CA SER A 159 -12.26 -16.59 -4.04
C SER A 159 -12.58 -16.72 -2.55
N GLY A 160 -11.60 -16.52 -1.68
CA GLY A 160 -11.75 -16.51 -0.23
C GLY A 160 -12.25 -15.18 0.32
N PRO A 161 -12.57 -15.15 1.64
CA PRO A 161 -12.96 -13.90 2.31
C PRO A 161 -11.83 -12.87 2.19
N ALA A 162 -12.19 -11.61 1.93
CA ALA A 162 -11.22 -10.53 1.96
C ALA A 162 -10.66 -10.37 3.39
N PRO A 163 -9.36 -10.06 3.53
CA PRO A 163 -8.79 -9.76 4.84
C PRO A 163 -9.41 -8.50 5.44
N ASP A 164 -9.26 -8.31 6.76
CA ASP A 164 -9.75 -7.10 7.42
C ASP A 164 -9.23 -5.85 6.69
N PRO A 165 -10.14 -4.98 6.21
CA PRO A 165 -9.74 -3.80 5.44
C PRO A 165 -9.01 -2.75 6.28
N LEU A 166 -9.05 -2.84 7.61
CA LEU A 166 -8.39 -1.88 8.49
C LEU A 166 -7.86 -2.53 9.77
N VAL A 167 -6.54 -2.55 9.91
CA VAL A 167 -5.85 -2.90 11.15
C VAL A 167 -5.24 -1.64 11.77
N LYS A 168 -5.38 -1.49 13.08
CA LYS A 168 -4.80 -0.37 13.85
C LYS A 168 -3.96 -0.92 14.98
N HIS A 169 -2.71 -0.48 15.05
CA HIS A 169 -1.83 -0.71 16.19
C HIS A 169 -1.71 0.60 16.97
N LEU A 170 -1.84 0.49 18.28
CA LEU A 170 -1.55 1.62 19.18
C LEU A 170 -0.04 1.90 19.10
N GLN A 171 0.30 3.15 18.86
CA GLN A 171 1.67 3.66 18.88
C GLN A 171 2.00 4.23 20.24
#